data_ff028ccdb33294226f28b1f117f79e50
#
_entry.id   ff028ccdb33294226f28b1f117f79e50
#
_cell.length_a   1.000
_cell.length_b   1.000
_cell.length_c   1.000
_cell.angle_alpha   90.00
_cell.angle_beta   90.00
_cell.angle_gamma   90.00
#
_symmetry.space_group_name_H-M   'P 1'
#
loop_
_entity.id
_entity.type
_entity.pdbx_description
1 polymer ?
#
loop_
_entity_poly.entity_id
_entity_poly.type
_entity_poly.pdbx_seq_one_letter_code
_entity_poly.pdbx_strand_id
1 'polypeptide(L)'
;RISVAQFLLNKESDYSGIVFEAVETAKIINKHQTGFVNVILRNIFQKYDQLVSEIPPTKKYSVELSYPQWIINKIASDYPENYVRILQSYKTKSYLSFRINPRKFSREDFIKLAGKHESKILFEIENVFYMSNSALLDTKEFKENCFSVQDASSYLAVKALDVQDGDIVLDACSAPGGKMSAILQEYN
;
A
#
# COMPACT_ATOMS: atom_id res chain seq x y z
N ARG A 1 5.31 -20.93 5.12
CA ARG A 1 4.93 -19.50 5.19
C ARG A 1 3.48 -19.31 4.70
N ILE A 2 3.11 -19.82 3.51
CA ILE A 2 1.75 -19.66 2.95
C ILE A 2 0.69 -20.19 3.91
N SER A 3 0.83 -21.40 4.44
CA SER A 3 -0.12 -22.00 5.37
C SER A 3 -0.27 -21.23 6.68
N VAL A 4 0.81 -20.63 7.18
CA VAL A 4 0.73 -19.74 8.36
C VAL A 4 0.00 -18.44 8.03
N ALA A 5 0.24 -17.88 6.86
CA ALA A 5 -0.50 -16.70 6.40
C ALA A 5 -2.00 -17.01 6.25
N GLN A 6 -2.38 -18.16 5.66
CA GLN A 6 -3.77 -18.61 5.58
C GLN A 6 -4.42 -18.74 6.96
N PHE A 7 -3.71 -19.33 7.93
CA PHE A 7 -4.20 -19.46 9.31
C PHE A 7 -4.45 -18.08 9.95
N LEU A 8 -3.55 -17.11 9.73
CA LEU A 8 -3.69 -15.76 10.28
C LEU A 8 -4.81 -14.94 9.63
N LEU A 9 -5.07 -15.17 8.35
CA LEU A 9 -6.11 -14.46 7.60
C LEU A 9 -7.51 -15.07 7.83
N ASN A 10 -7.59 -16.38 8.09
CA ASN A 10 -8.84 -17.12 8.24
C ASN A 10 -9.06 -17.56 9.69
N LYS A 11 -9.06 -16.63 10.63
CA LYS A 11 -9.15 -16.89 12.08
C LYS A 11 -10.37 -17.71 12.53
N GLU A 12 -11.41 -17.83 11.70
CA GLU A 12 -12.66 -18.54 12.02
C GLU A 12 -12.73 -19.97 11.45
N SER A 13 -11.74 -20.38 10.65
CA SER A 13 -11.74 -21.71 10.04
C SER A 13 -10.91 -22.73 10.85
N ASP A 14 -11.41 -23.95 10.92
CA ASP A 14 -10.63 -25.07 11.42
C ASP A 14 -9.33 -25.22 10.61
N TYR A 15 -8.18 -25.10 11.28
CA TYR A 15 -6.87 -25.15 10.64
C TYR A 15 -6.52 -26.55 10.09
N SER A 16 -7.32 -27.56 10.36
CA SER A 16 -7.09 -28.93 9.84
C SER A 16 -7.10 -28.97 8.31
N GLY A 17 -7.96 -28.20 7.65
CA GLY A 17 -7.96 -28.05 6.20
C GLY A 17 -6.66 -27.44 5.66
N ILE A 18 -6.15 -26.41 6.30
CA ILE A 18 -4.88 -25.77 5.93
C ILE A 18 -3.71 -26.74 6.04
N VAL A 19 -3.68 -27.54 7.13
CA VAL A 19 -2.66 -28.56 7.34
C VAL A 19 -2.77 -29.66 6.28
N PHE A 20 -3.98 -30.11 5.97
CA PHE A 20 -4.23 -31.12 4.95
C PHE A 20 -3.68 -30.68 3.58
N GLU A 21 -4.08 -29.51 3.09
CA GLU A 21 -3.64 -28.95 1.81
C GLU A 21 -2.11 -28.78 1.75
N ALA A 22 -1.51 -28.32 2.84
CA ALA A 22 -0.06 -28.17 2.92
C ALA A 22 0.67 -29.51 2.85
N VAL A 23 0.13 -30.56 3.46
CA VAL A 23 0.68 -31.93 3.42
C VAL A 23 0.53 -32.54 2.03
N GLU A 24 -0.65 -32.36 1.37
CA GLU A 24 -0.85 -32.81 -0.01
C GLU A 24 0.12 -32.10 -0.97
N THR A 25 0.30 -30.80 -0.83
CA THR A 25 1.31 -30.06 -1.61
C THR A 25 2.73 -30.58 -1.35
N ALA A 26 3.07 -30.87 -0.10
CA ALA A 26 4.37 -31.43 0.26
C ALA A 26 4.60 -32.82 -0.35
N LYS A 27 3.57 -33.66 -0.50
CA LYS A 27 3.66 -34.95 -1.17
C LYS A 27 4.11 -34.83 -2.63
N ILE A 28 3.63 -33.80 -3.32
CA ILE A 28 3.98 -33.54 -4.71
C ILE A 28 5.44 -33.10 -4.84
N ILE A 29 5.91 -32.23 -3.90
CA ILE A 29 7.25 -31.64 -3.95
C ILE A 29 8.30 -32.64 -3.41
N ASN A 30 8.06 -33.19 -2.21
CA ASN A 30 8.95 -34.13 -1.55
C ASN A 30 8.19 -34.96 -0.52
N LYS A 31 7.83 -36.19 -0.90
CA LYS A 31 7.05 -37.13 -0.06
C LYS A 31 7.68 -37.42 1.31
N HIS A 32 9.00 -37.39 1.42
CA HIS A 32 9.69 -37.62 2.69
C HIS A 32 9.51 -36.49 3.73
N GLN A 33 9.08 -35.30 3.32
CA GLN A 33 8.89 -34.17 4.22
C GLN A 33 7.45 -34.01 4.72
N THR A 34 6.51 -34.83 4.29
CA THR A 34 5.08 -34.70 4.66
C THR A 34 4.84 -34.77 6.15
N GLY A 35 5.48 -35.74 6.85
CA GLY A 35 5.39 -35.86 8.31
C GLY A 35 5.92 -34.61 9.04
N PHE A 36 7.04 -34.10 8.59
CA PHE A 36 7.64 -32.89 9.13
C PHE A 36 6.73 -31.67 8.95
N VAL A 37 6.18 -31.46 7.75
CA VAL A 37 5.23 -30.36 7.47
C VAL A 37 4.00 -30.46 8.36
N ASN A 38 3.41 -31.66 8.50
CA ASN A 38 2.25 -31.87 9.35
C ASN A 38 2.53 -31.52 10.82
N VAL A 39 3.63 -32.04 11.39
CA VAL A 39 3.98 -31.79 12.79
C VAL A 39 4.27 -30.31 13.04
N ILE A 40 5.05 -29.69 12.20
CA ILE A 40 5.40 -28.26 12.36
C ILE A 40 4.16 -27.37 12.29
N LEU A 41 3.29 -27.55 11.28
CA LEU A 41 2.12 -26.70 11.15
C LEU A 41 1.16 -26.86 12.32
N ARG A 42 0.89 -28.11 12.76
CA ARG A 42 0.06 -28.34 13.95
C ARG A 42 0.65 -27.70 15.21
N ASN A 43 1.95 -27.83 15.44
CA ASN A 43 2.59 -27.19 16.58
C ASN A 43 2.51 -25.65 16.52
N ILE A 44 2.75 -25.06 15.34
CA ILE A 44 2.64 -23.61 15.19
C ILE A 44 1.21 -23.15 15.47
N PHE A 45 0.19 -23.81 14.92
CA PHE A 45 -1.19 -23.38 15.07
C PHE A 45 -1.72 -23.56 16.50
N GLN A 46 -1.33 -24.66 17.16
CA GLN A 46 -1.70 -24.92 18.55
C GLN A 46 -1.01 -23.99 19.56
N LYS A 47 0.23 -23.59 19.27
CA LYS A 47 1.06 -22.80 20.18
C LYS A 47 1.25 -21.37 19.70
N TYR A 48 0.43 -20.88 18.78
CA TYR A 48 0.63 -19.59 18.13
C TYR A 48 0.76 -18.46 19.13
N ASP A 49 -0.19 -18.34 20.07
CA ASP A 49 -0.21 -17.26 21.04
C ASP A 49 1.01 -17.32 22.01
N GLN A 50 1.41 -18.55 22.39
CA GLN A 50 2.63 -18.75 23.17
C GLN A 50 3.87 -18.29 22.39
N LEU A 51 4.02 -18.73 21.14
CA LEU A 51 5.14 -18.36 20.28
C LEU A 51 5.22 -16.84 20.04
N VAL A 52 4.08 -16.18 19.90
CA VAL A 52 4.02 -14.71 19.79
C VAL A 52 4.44 -14.05 21.10
N SER A 53 4.02 -14.57 22.26
CA SER A 53 4.39 -14.02 23.56
C SER A 53 5.89 -14.16 23.89
N GLU A 54 6.55 -15.15 23.31
CA GLU A 54 7.99 -15.40 23.47
C GLU A 54 8.87 -14.49 22.59
N ILE A 55 8.29 -13.67 21.69
CA ILE A 55 9.05 -12.74 20.86
C ILE A 55 9.74 -11.69 21.73
N PRO A 56 11.07 -11.57 21.67
CA PRO A 56 11.78 -10.56 22.44
C PRO A 56 11.26 -9.14 22.15
N PRO A 57 11.11 -8.28 23.15
CA PRO A 57 10.63 -6.89 22.97
C PRO A 57 11.40 -6.13 21.87
N THR A 58 12.70 -6.38 21.73
CA THR A 58 13.56 -5.78 20.70
C THR A 58 13.19 -6.17 19.27
N LYS A 59 12.52 -7.31 19.08
CA LYS A 59 12.06 -7.82 17.77
C LYS A 59 10.55 -7.66 17.57
N LYS A 60 9.82 -7.21 18.58
CA LYS A 60 8.36 -7.13 18.54
C LYS A 60 7.85 -6.41 17.29
N TYR A 61 8.28 -5.19 17.06
CA TYR A 61 7.83 -4.41 15.90
C TYR A 61 8.31 -4.97 14.56
N SER A 62 9.48 -5.64 14.53
CA SER A 62 9.96 -6.32 13.32
C SER A 62 9.02 -7.45 12.91
N VAL A 63 8.51 -8.22 13.87
CA VAL A 63 7.58 -9.32 13.61
C VAL A 63 6.15 -8.80 13.36
N GLU A 64 5.61 -7.99 14.26
CA GLU A 64 4.23 -7.48 14.17
C GLU A 64 3.98 -6.62 12.94
N LEU A 65 4.95 -5.78 12.58
CA LEU A 65 4.84 -4.86 11.46
C LEU A 65 5.53 -5.36 10.19
N SER A 66 6.21 -6.53 10.25
CA SER A 66 6.93 -7.13 9.12
C SER A 66 7.97 -6.20 8.49
N TYR A 67 8.65 -5.39 9.31
CA TYR A 67 9.77 -4.55 8.86
C TYR A 67 11.12 -5.15 9.23
N PRO A 68 12.13 -5.05 8.35
CA PRO A 68 13.51 -5.36 8.73
C PRO A 68 13.97 -4.50 9.92
N GLN A 69 14.72 -5.10 10.83
CA GLN A 69 15.15 -4.44 12.07
C GLN A 69 15.93 -3.13 11.80
N TRP A 70 16.73 -3.09 10.72
CA TRP A 70 17.50 -1.90 10.38
C TRP A 70 16.63 -0.69 10.01
N ILE A 71 15.47 -0.91 9.36
CA ILE A 71 14.48 0.15 9.08
C ILE A 71 13.92 0.70 10.38
N ILE A 72 13.54 -0.19 11.30
CA ILE A 72 13.01 0.20 12.62
C ILE A 72 14.04 1.04 13.36
N ASN A 73 15.30 0.57 13.42
CA ASN A 73 16.38 1.27 14.09
C ASN A 73 16.64 2.66 13.46
N LYS A 74 16.61 2.75 12.12
CA LYS A 74 16.79 4.02 11.42
C LYS A 74 15.68 5.01 11.74
N ILE A 75 14.42 4.59 11.63
CA ILE A 75 13.27 5.46 11.94
C ILE A 75 13.26 5.85 13.42
N ALA A 76 13.60 4.92 14.33
CA ALA A 76 13.68 5.22 15.76
C ALA A 76 14.81 6.21 16.10
N SER A 77 15.92 6.15 15.36
CA SER A 77 17.01 7.12 15.51
C SER A 77 16.61 8.52 15.01
N ASP A 78 15.90 8.59 13.88
CA ASP A 78 15.53 9.86 13.26
C ASP A 78 14.30 10.51 13.96
N TYR A 79 13.39 9.68 14.48
CA TYR A 79 12.11 10.10 15.08
C TYR A 79 11.83 9.35 16.39
N PRO A 80 12.63 9.52 17.45
CA PRO A 80 12.57 8.68 18.66
C PRO A 80 11.20 8.68 19.35
N GLU A 81 10.48 9.80 19.33
CA GLU A 81 9.16 9.90 19.98
C GLU A 81 8.01 9.37 19.11
N ASN A 82 8.19 9.32 17.78
CA ASN A 82 7.12 9.03 16.84
C ASN A 82 7.32 7.75 16.02
N TYR A 83 8.46 7.05 16.15
CA TYR A 83 8.80 5.93 15.27
C TYR A 83 7.73 4.82 15.21
N VAL A 84 7.10 4.49 16.35
CA VAL A 84 6.03 3.47 16.38
C VAL A 84 4.83 3.92 15.56
N ARG A 85 4.40 5.18 15.73
CA ARG A 85 3.28 5.76 14.98
C ARG A 85 3.58 5.81 13.47
N ILE A 86 4.80 6.16 13.10
CA ILE A 86 5.26 6.17 11.70
C ILE A 86 5.20 4.75 11.12
N LEU A 87 5.76 3.75 11.82
CA LEU A 87 5.75 2.35 11.37
C LEU A 87 4.32 1.81 11.24
N GLN A 88 3.42 2.16 12.16
CA GLN A 88 2.02 1.76 12.11
C GLN A 88 1.26 2.43 10.98
N SER A 89 1.55 3.71 10.67
CA SER A 89 0.87 4.45 9.60
C SER A 89 1.07 3.80 8.22
N TYR A 90 2.21 3.18 7.97
CA TYR A 90 2.47 2.44 6.72
C TYR A 90 1.65 1.14 6.59
N LYS A 91 1.03 0.66 7.68
CA LYS A 91 0.13 -0.51 7.66
C LYS A 91 -1.33 -0.12 7.47
N THR A 92 -1.65 1.15 7.56
CA THR A 92 -3.02 1.60 7.30
C THR A 92 -3.34 1.45 5.82
N LYS A 93 -4.63 1.27 5.50
CA LYS A 93 -5.10 1.16 4.13
C LYS A 93 -4.70 2.43 3.36
N SER A 94 -3.93 2.27 2.29
CA SER A 94 -3.67 3.37 1.38
C SER A 94 -4.94 3.66 0.58
N TYR A 95 -5.26 4.94 0.43
CA TYR A 95 -6.38 5.38 -0.39
C TYR A 95 -5.90 5.59 -1.83
N LEU A 96 -6.77 5.30 -2.79
CA LEU A 96 -6.53 5.67 -4.18
C LEU A 96 -6.68 7.18 -4.30
N SER A 97 -5.73 7.84 -4.94
CA SER A 97 -5.76 9.28 -5.15
C SER A 97 -5.65 9.64 -6.62
N PHE A 98 -6.41 10.65 -7.02
CA PHE A 98 -6.42 11.18 -8.38
C PHE A 98 -6.04 12.65 -8.37
N ARG A 99 -5.09 13.03 -9.23
CA ARG A 99 -4.79 14.43 -9.53
C ARG A 99 -5.54 14.86 -10.79
N ILE A 100 -6.27 15.95 -10.69
CA ILE A 100 -6.97 16.56 -11.83
C ILE A 100 -5.96 17.17 -12.81
N ASN A 101 -6.26 17.07 -14.10
CA ASN A 101 -5.61 17.85 -15.13
C ASN A 101 -6.38 19.17 -15.32
N PRO A 102 -5.88 20.30 -14.82
CA PRO A 102 -6.63 21.56 -14.83
C PRO A 102 -6.88 22.12 -16.25
N ARG A 103 -6.13 21.65 -17.25
CA ARG A 103 -6.36 22.05 -18.65
C ARG A 103 -7.54 21.34 -19.33
N LYS A 104 -8.03 20.23 -18.74
CA LYS A 104 -9.08 19.39 -19.34
C LYS A 104 -10.31 19.25 -18.46
N PHE A 105 -10.16 19.36 -17.15
CA PHE A 105 -11.21 18.98 -16.22
C PHE A 105 -11.23 19.89 -15.00
N SER A 106 -12.41 20.39 -14.66
CA SER A 106 -12.56 21.25 -13.49
C SER A 106 -12.73 20.43 -12.21
N ARG A 107 -12.49 21.07 -11.07
CA ARG A 107 -12.78 20.49 -9.75
C ARG A 107 -14.26 20.12 -9.61
N GLU A 108 -15.14 20.98 -10.07
CA GLU A 108 -16.59 20.79 -10.03
C GLU A 108 -17.04 19.58 -10.85
N ASP A 109 -16.46 19.40 -12.03
CA ASP A 109 -16.78 18.26 -12.90
C ASP A 109 -16.26 16.95 -12.30
N PHE A 110 -15.08 16.97 -11.65
CA PHE A 110 -14.57 15.81 -10.93
C PHE A 110 -15.50 15.41 -9.78
N ILE A 111 -15.98 16.35 -8.99
CA ILE A 111 -16.92 16.10 -7.89
C ILE A 111 -18.24 15.50 -8.42
N LYS A 112 -18.78 16.05 -9.52
CA LYS A 112 -19.99 15.51 -10.16
C LYS A 112 -19.77 14.09 -10.66
N LEU A 113 -18.63 13.84 -11.31
CA LEU A 113 -18.27 12.50 -11.80
C LEU A 113 -18.13 11.51 -10.65
N ALA A 114 -17.46 11.87 -9.56
CA ALA A 114 -17.33 11.07 -8.37
C ALA A 114 -18.69 10.69 -7.78
N GLY A 115 -19.61 11.65 -7.66
CA GLY A 115 -20.98 11.41 -7.21
C GLY A 115 -21.76 10.47 -8.13
N LYS A 116 -21.65 10.62 -9.45
CA LYS A 116 -22.29 9.74 -10.42
C LYS A 116 -21.84 8.27 -10.32
N HIS A 117 -20.61 8.03 -9.92
CA HIS A 117 -20.00 6.70 -9.78
C HIS A 117 -19.96 6.21 -8.33
N GLU A 118 -20.72 6.84 -7.42
CA GLU A 118 -20.78 6.47 -5.99
C GLU A 118 -19.40 6.39 -5.34
N SER A 119 -18.44 7.18 -5.85
CA SER A 119 -17.09 7.25 -5.33
C SER A 119 -16.96 8.45 -4.39
N LYS A 120 -16.92 8.18 -3.09
CA LYS A 120 -16.86 9.23 -2.08
C LYS A 120 -15.46 9.85 -2.01
N ILE A 121 -15.38 11.18 -2.08
CA ILE A 121 -14.17 11.94 -1.76
C ILE A 121 -13.98 11.91 -0.24
N LEU A 122 -12.86 11.39 0.23
CA LEU A 122 -12.53 11.29 1.65
C LEU A 122 -11.89 12.57 2.16
N PHE A 123 -10.96 13.10 1.40
CA PHE A 123 -10.30 14.39 1.59
C PHE A 123 -9.57 14.79 0.31
N GLU A 124 -9.11 16.05 0.25
CA GLU A 124 -8.35 16.60 -0.88
C GLU A 124 -7.14 17.38 -0.37
N ILE A 125 -6.08 17.40 -1.15
CA ILE A 125 -4.88 18.20 -0.95
C ILE A 125 -4.56 18.84 -2.31
N GLU A 126 -4.70 20.16 -2.42
CA GLU A 126 -4.58 20.88 -3.69
C GLU A 126 -5.50 20.26 -4.77
N ASN A 127 -4.94 19.88 -5.91
CA ASN A 127 -5.67 19.23 -7.01
C ASN A 127 -5.71 17.70 -6.93
N VAL A 128 -5.40 17.12 -5.76
CA VAL A 128 -5.37 15.66 -5.54
C VAL A 128 -6.50 15.24 -4.60
N PHE A 129 -7.33 14.31 -5.07
CA PHE A 129 -8.51 13.80 -4.38
C PHE A 129 -8.30 12.36 -3.95
N TYR A 130 -8.50 12.07 -2.67
CA TYR A 130 -8.41 10.74 -2.10
C TYR A 130 -9.79 10.09 -2.05
N MET A 131 -9.92 8.91 -2.65
CA MET A 131 -11.20 8.28 -2.93
C MET A 131 -11.48 7.05 -2.07
N SER A 132 -12.76 6.76 -1.83
CA SER A 132 -13.20 5.58 -1.09
C SER A 132 -13.06 4.27 -1.86
N ASN A 133 -13.03 4.33 -3.18
CA ASN A 133 -12.98 3.18 -4.09
C ASN A 133 -12.28 3.52 -5.41
N SER A 134 -12.19 2.54 -6.30
CA SER A 134 -11.51 2.63 -7.60
C SER A 134 -12.46 2.86 -8.80
N ALA A 135 -13.73 3.16 -8.58
CA ALA A 135 -14.75 3.20 -9.64
C ALA A 135 -14.41 4.18 -10.78
N LEU A 136 -13.64 5.24 -10.50
CA LEU A 136 -13.26 6.22 -11.51
C LEU A 136 -12.20 5.72 -12.51
N LEU A 137 -11.48 4.62 -12.23
CA LEU A 137 -10.49 4.06 -13.16
C LEU A 137 -11.09 3.56 -14.48
N ASP A 138 -12.37 3.17 -14.46
CA ASP A 138 -13.05 2.62 -15.64
C ASP A 138 -13.78 3.69 -16.48
N THR A 139 -13.74 4.96 -16.03
CA THR A 139 -14.44 6.06 -16.71
C THR A 139 -13.75 6.48 -18.01
N LYS A 140 -14.53 7.09 -18.90
CA LYS A 140 -14.03 7.70 -20.14
C LYS A 140 -13.07 8.84 -19.83
N GLU A 141 -13.39 9.65 -18.86
CA GLU A 141 -12.62 10.81 -18.43
C GLU A 141 -11.22 10.42 -17.93
N PHE A 142 -11.10 9.27 -17.22
CA PHE A 142 -9.79 8.72 -16.84
C PHE A 142 -8.98 8.29 -18.07
N LYS A 143 -9.60 7.57 -19.01
CA LYS A 143 -8.95 7.13 -20.26
C LYS A 143 -8.52 8.30 -21.16
N GLU A 144 -9.21 9.42 -21.07
CA GLU A 144 -8.89 10.67 -21.80
C GLU A 144 -7.90 11.57 -21.05
N ASN A 145 -7.34 11.11 -19.92
CA ASN A 145 -6.38 11.86 -19.10
C ASN A 145 -6.95 13.19 -18.56
N CYS A 146 -8.25 13.21 -18.20
CA CYS A 146 -8.83 14.32 -17.46
C CYS A 146 -8.32 14.37 -16.03
N PHE A 147 -7.91 13.23 -15.50
CA PHE A 147 -7.21 13.06 -14.23
C PHE A 147 -6.35 11.79 -14.27
N SER A 148 -5.39 11.67 -13.36
CA SER A 148 -4.43 10.57 -13.31
C SER A 148 -4.22 10.12 -11.87
N VAL A 149 -3.82 8.85 -11.67
CA VAL A 149 -3.43 8.34 -10.35
C VAL A 149 -2.11 9.01 -9.95
N GLN A 150 -2.14 9.76 -8.86
CA GLN A 150 -0.96 10.37 -8.26
C GLN A 150 -1.21 10.71 -6.80
N ASP A 151 -0.23 10.40 -5.95
CA ASP A 151 -0.24 10.80 -4.54
C ASP A 151 0.09 12.29 -4.39
N ALA A 152 -0.53 12.94 -3.40
CA ALA A 152 -0.34 14.37 -3.16
C ALA A 152 1.12 14.70 -2.82
N SER A 153 1.87 13.84 -2.13
CA SER A 153 3.29 14.08 -1.83
C SER A 153 4.13 14.22 -3.10
N SER A 154 3.83 13.42 -4.14
CA SER A 154 4.49 13.53 -5.44
C SER A 154 4.11 14.80 -6.19
N TYR A 155 2.87 15.26 -6.04
CA TYR A 155 2.40 16.51 -6.63
C TYR A 155 2.98 17.73 -5.90
N LEU A 156 3.00 17.71 -4.57
CA LEU A 156 3.60 18.78 -3.77
C LEU A 156 5.10 18.96 -4.04
N ALA A 157 5.81 17.87 -4.38
CA ALA A 157 7.20 17.99 -4.82
C ALA A 157 7.34 18.78 -6.12
N VAL A 158 6.37 18.64 -7.07
CA VAL A 158 6.32 19.48 -8.28
C VAL A 158 6.03 20.94 -7.94
N LYS A 159 5.08 21.19 -7.03
CA LYS A 159 4.78 22.56 -6.57
C LYS A 159 5.96 23.23 -5.88
N ALA A 160 6.70 22.46 -5.06
CA ALA A 160 7.88 22.97 -4.37
C ALA A 160 9.06 23.28 -5.31
N LEU A 161 9.05 22.75 -6.54
CA LEU A 161 10.06 23.07 -7.55
C LEU A 161 9.91 24.50 -8.09
N ASP A 162 8.72 25.10 -7.94
CA ASP A 162 8.41 26.46 -8.33
C ASP A 162 8.81 26.82 -9.79
N VAL A 163 8.51 25.92 -10.71
CA VAL A 163 8.81 26.06 -12.14
C VAL A 163 8.15 27.32 -12.70
N GLN A 164 8.86 28.07 -13.50
CA GLN A 164 8.35 29.25 -14.21
C GLN A 164 8.25 28.97 -15.72
N ASP A 165 7.40 29.72 -16.39
CA ASP A 165 7.30 29.62 -17.85
C ASP A 165 8.63 29.94 -18.53
N GLY A 166 9.09 29.00 -19.38
CA GLY A 166 10.39 29.10 -20.06
C GLY A 166 11.54 28.38 -19.36
N ASP A 167 11.34 27.84 -18.16
CA ASP A 167 12.36 27.04 -17.47
C ASP A 167 12.68 25.74 -18.20
N ILE A 168 13.95 25.34 -18.16
CA ILE A 168 14.40 24.04 -18.66
C ILE A 168 14.42 23.04 -17.49
N VAL A 169 13.52 22.08 -17.52
CA VAL A 169 13.33 21.10 -16.42
C VAL A 169 13.81 19.72 -16.86
N LEU A 170 14.70 19.11 -16.08
CA LEU A 170 15.13 17.72 -16.23
C LEU A 170 14.48 16.83 -15.16
N ASP A 171 13.64 15.87 -15.57
CA ASP A 171 13.20 14.78 -14.71
C ASP A 171 14.05 13.52 -14.96
N ALA A 172 15.10 13.32 -14.16
CA ALA A 172 16.03 12.20 -14.29
C ALA A 172 15.41 10.83 -13.88
N CYS A 173 14.25 10.83 -13.22
CA CYS A 173 13.53 9.63 -12.79
C CYS A 173 12.06 9.67 -13.23
N SER A 174 11.81 10.03 -14.49
CA SER A 174 10.48 10.40 -15.00
C SER A 174 9.46 9.27 -15.05
N ALA A 175 9.89 8.00 -15.21
CA ALA A 175 8.95 6.88 -15.33
C ALA A 175 8.13 6.65 -14.03
N PRO A 176 6.81 6.48 -14.12
CA PRO A 176 5.92 6.45 -15.29
C PRO A 176 5.42 7.83 -15.77
N GLY A 177 6.02 8.93 -15.39
CA GLY A 177 5.72 10.26 -15.91
C GLY A 177 4.79 11.12 -15.05
N GLY A 178 4.43 10.69 -13.86
CA GLY A 178 3.46 11.39 -13.02
C GLY A 178 3.87 12.82 -12.64
N LYS A 179 5.15 13.05 -12.28
CA LYS A 179 5.67 14.40 -11.98
C LYS A 179 5.82 15.25 -13.23
N MET A 180 6.41 14.70 -14.28
CA MET A 180 6.53 15.41 -15.56
C MET A 180 5.17 15.79 -16.14
N SER A 181 4.17 14.90 -16.09
CA SER A 181 2.82 15.24 -16.53
C SER A 181 2.19 16.36 -15.69
N ALA A 182 2.49 16.42 -14.39
CA ALA A 182 2.01 17.52 -13.54
C ALA A 182 2.63 18.86 -13.98
N ILE A 183 3.93 18.90 -14.23
CA ILE A 183 4.64 20.11 -14.71
C ILE A 183 4.02 20.56 -16.03
N LEU A 184 3.92 19.68 -17.05
CA LEU A 184 3.37 20.01 -18.35
C LEU A 184 1.89 20.42 -18.34
N GLN A 185 1.13 20.05 -17.32
CA GLN A 185 -0.29 20.43 -17.21
C GLN A 185 -0.49 21.77 -16.49
N GLU A 186 0.46 22.20 -15.68
CA GLU A 186 0.37 23.44 -14.90
C GLU A 186 1.15 24.61 -15.51
N TYR A 187 2.29 24.33 -16.14
CA TYR A 187 3.21 25.34 -16.69
C TYR A 187 3.28 25.23 -18.22
N ASN A 188 3.64 26.34 -18.90
CA ASN A 188 3.74 26.41 -20.36
C ASN A 188 5.18 26.19 -20.85
#